data_58bfa33c17a5012e149736641d308dca
#
_entry.id   58bfa33c17a5012e149736641d308dca
#
_cell.length_a   1.000
_cell.length_b   1.000
_cell.length_c   1.000
_cell.angle_alpha   90.00
_cell.angle_beta   90.00
_cell.angle_gamma   90.00
#
_symmetry.space_group_name_H-M   'P 1'
#
loop_
_entity.id
_entity.type
_entity.pdbx_description
1 polymer ?
#
loop_
_entity_poly.entity_id
_entity_poly.type
_entity_poly.pdbx_seq_one_letter_code
_entity_poly.pdbx_strand_id
1 'polypeptide(L)'
;EGTAFVGTSTVALKLYELSAKYGKRFLGGGSASNYAIVMSDANLEKTIMSLRDAKYGNTGQRCLAIQNIVTVGSDEFHEKFKNAFINAARGIKVGYGLDESVDMGPMASLRYKENVLKWIEVGLEEGAKIALDGRNLKVEDYPYGFYLGPTVMVDVTPDMKIAKEEIFGPVANLLKAESLDQAIEWINGNKYHHSAAIFTSSGRWAREFKTRVKVGNVGINIGIAAPMGWFPFGGRSLSGLGDFHPQIDTWQFFTDKKITIVRWW
;
A
#
# COMPACT_ATOMS: atom_id res chain seq x y z
N GLU A 1 13.93 27.38 -0.84
CA GLU A 1 13.66 27.38 0.60
C GLU A 1 13.22 25.99 1.10
N GLY A 2 12.46 25.22 0.33
CA GLY A 2 12.06 23.85 0.64
C GLY A 2 11.92 22.98 -0.61
N THR A 3 12.07 21.67 -0.45
CA THR A 3 11.90 20.68 -1.50
C THR A 3 10.80 19.71 -1.10
N ALA A 4 9.79 19.53 -1.96
CA ALA A 4 8.77 18.51 -1.82
C ALA A 4 8.92 17.45 -2.92
N PHE A 5 8.85 16.17 -2.55
CA PHE A 5 9.03 15.05 -3.48
C PHE A 5 8.16 13.87 -3.08
N VAL A 6 7.65 13.13 -4.06
CA VAL A 6 7.04 11.83 -3.88
C VAL A 6 7.55 10.88 -4.97
N GLY A 7 8.04 9.70 -4.57
CA GLY A 7 8.57 8.69 -5.48
C GLY A 7 9.27 7.56 -4.72
N THR A 8 10.28 6.94 -5.34
CA THR A 8 11.00 5.85 -4.68
C THR A 8 11.86 6.36 -3.51
N SER A 9 11.95 5.57 -2.43
CA SER A 9 12.76 5.94 -1.26
C SER A 9 14.22 6.22 -1.60
N THR A 10 14.78 5.54 -2.59
CA THR A 10 16.17 5.77 -3.04
C THR A 10 16.36 7.19 -3.58
N VAL A 11 15.40 7.70 -4.36
CA VAL A 11 15.45 9.07 -4.88
C VAL A 11 15.14 10.07 -3.77
N ALA A 12 14.14 9.78 -2.93
CA ALA A 12 13.77 10.62 -1.78
C ALA A 12 14.97 10.85 -0.84
N LEU A 13 15.73 9.80 -0.50
CA LEU A 13 16.94 9.91 0.33
C LEU A 13 18.00 10.82 -0.30
N LYS A 14 18.29 10.67 -1.59
CA LYS A 14 19.26 11.53 -2.29
C LYS A 14 18.84 13.00 -2.26
N LEU A 15 17.54 13.27 -2.46
CA LEU A 15 17.02 14.63 -2.42
C LEU A 15 17.02 15.19 -0.98
N TYR A 16 16.80 14.34 0.02
CA TYR A 16 16.88 14.72 1.43
C TYR A 16 18.32 15.13 1.82
N GLU A 17 19.30 14.30 1.45
CA GLU A 17 20.73 14.61 1.65
C GLU A 17 21.11 15.92 0.96
N LEU A 18 20.67 16.11 -0.30
CA LEU A 18 20.95 17.32 -1.05
C LEU A 18 20.29 18.56 -0.42
N SER A 19 19.03 18.42 0.02
CA SER A 19 18.30 19.50 0.70
C SER A 19 19.00 19.90 2.00
N ALA A 20 19.44 18.94 2.81
CA ALA A 20 20.18 19.17 4.03
C ALA A 20 21.51 19.88 3.77
N LYS A 21 22.26 19.45 2.73
CA LYS A 21 23.52 20.09 2.32
C LYS A 21 23.38 21.58 2.04
N TYR A 22 22.24 22.01 1.51
CA TYR A 22 21.96 23.42 1.18
C TYR A 22 21.07 24.11 2.22
N GLY A 23 20.87 23.54 3.40
CA GLY A 23 20.05 24.10 4.47
C GLY A 23 18.58 24.29 4.10
N LYS A 24 18.04 23.41 3.23
CA LYS A 24 16.65 23.47 2.77
C LYS A 24 15.78 22.50 3.55
N ARG A 25 14.54 22.90 3.82
CA ARG A 25 13.53 21.98 4.36
C ARG A 25 13.21 20.89 3.32
N PHE A 26 12.89 19.71 3.77
CA PHE A 26 12.52 18.59 2.90
C PHE A 26 11.23 17.91 3.37
N LEU A 27 10.32 17.69 2.43
CA LEU A 27 9.09 16.92 2.58
C LEU A 27 9.13 15.81 1.53
N GLY A 28 9.34 14.57 1.94
CA GLY A 28 9.56 13.47 1.01
C GLY A 28 8.74 12.24 1.31
N GLY A 29 7.85 11.85 0.36
CA GLY A 29 7.19 10.56 0.34
C GLY A 29 8.03 9.53 -0.42
N GLY A 30 8.31 8.38 0.23
CA GLY A 30 9.04 7.26 -0.34
C GLY A 30 8.13 6.09 -0.73
N SER A 31 8.77 4.95 -1.03
CA SER A 31 8.11 3.68 -1.34
C SER A 31 7.31 3.13 -0.17
N ALA A 32 6.40 2.21 -0.45
CA ALA A 32 5.55 1.57 0.53
C ALA A 32 5.37 0.07 0.25
N SER A 33 5.30 -0.74 1.32
CA SER A 33 4.82 -2.11 1.27
C SER A 33 3.75 -2.27 2.35
N ASN A 34 2.50 -1.97 1.98
CA ASN A 34 1.42 -1.86 2.95
C ASN A 34 0.78 -3.22 3.28
N TYR A 35 0.34 -3.34 4.52
CA TYR A 35 -0.28 -4.55 5.06
C TYR A 35 -1.74 -4.33 5.44
N ALA A 36 -2.55 -5.37 5.25
CA ALA A 36 -3.87 -5.46 5.88
C ALA A 36 -3.97 -6.76 6.68
N ILE A 37 -4.35 -6.67 7.94
CA ILE A 37 -4.64 -7.81 8.80
C ILE A 37 -6.14 -8.11 8.73
N VAL A 38 -6.48 -9.37 8.52
CA VAL A 38 -7.87 -9.85 8.53
C VAL A 38 -8.04 -10.84 9.67
N MET A 39 -8.75 -10.41 10.72
CA MET A 39 -9.08 -11.24 11.88
C MET A 39 -10.25 -12.17 11.54
N SER A 40 -10.31 -13.33 12.19
CA SER A 40 -11.36 -14.33 11.93
C SER A 40 -12.79 -13.86 12.28
N ASP A 41 -12.92 -12.77 13.05
CA ASP A 41 -14.19 -12.12 13.40
C ASP A 41 -14.62 -11.03 12.40
N ALA A 42 -13.83 -10.76 11.37
CA ALA A 42 -14.13 -9.76 10.36
C ALA A 42 -15.38 -10.12 9.53
N ASN A 43 -16.14 -9.12 9.10
CA ASN A 43 -17.18 -9.34 8.10
C ASN A 43 -16.52 -9.70 6.76
N LEU A 44 -16.56 -10.97 6.39
CA LEU A 44 -15.81 -11.50 5.25
C LEU A 44 -16.16 -10.80 3.93
N GLU A 45 -17.44 -10.64 3.63
CA GLU A 45 -17.92 -10.05 2.37
C GLU A 45 -17.43 -8.60 2.21
N LYS A 46 -17.68 -7.74 3.21
CA LYS A 46 -17.24 -6.35 3.20
C LYS A 46 -15.72 -6.22 3.17
N THR A 47 -15.02 -7.11 3.87
CA THR A 47 -13.55 -7.13 3.89
C THR A 47 -12.99 -7.48 2.51
N ILE A 48 -13.53 -8.51 1.86
CA ILE A 48 -13.10 -8.91 0.50
C ILE A 48 -13.28 -7.77 -0.49
N MET A 49 -14.46 -7.13 -0.50
CA MET A 49 -14.73 -6.01 -1.41
C MET A 49 -13.79 -4.82 -1.15
N SER A 50 -13.60 -4.45 0.12
CA SER A 50 -12.70 -3.37 0.49
C SER A 50 -11.24 -3.66 0.11
N LEU A 51 -10.77 -4.88 0.31
CA LEU A 51 -9.39 -5.29 -0.04
C LEU A 51 -9.18 -5.43 -1.54
N ARG A 52 -10.18 -5.94 -2.28
CA ARG A 52 -10.17 -5.97 -3.74
C ARG A 52 -9.94 -4.55 -4.30
N ASP A 53 -10.74 -3.60 -3.85
CA ASP A 53 -10.67 -2.22 -4.32
C ASP A 53 -9.40 -1.50 -3.83
N ALA A 54 -8.95 -1.80 -2.60
CA ALA A 54 -7.71 -1.28 -2.05
C ALA A 54 -6.46 -1.80 -2.79
N LYS A 55 -6.50 -3.02 -3.31
CA LYS A 55 -5.39 -3.60 -4.04
C LYS A 55 -5.40 -3.25 -5.52
N TYR A 56 -6.53 -3.46 -6.18
CA TYR A 56 -6.59 -3.42 -7.65
C TYR A 56 -7.04 -2.06 -8.21
N GLY A 57 -7.64 -1.20 -7.41
CA GLY A 57 -7.96 0.16 -7.84
C GLY A 57 -6.72 0.89 -8.35
N ASN A 58 -6.83 1.60 -9.47
CA ASN A 58 -5.73 2.21 -10.21
C ASN A 58 -4.59 1.21 -10.53
N THR A 59 -4.95 -0.03 -10.81
CA THR A 59 -4.02 -1.13 -11.15
C THR A 59 -2.97 -1.36 -10.06
N GLY A 60 -3.33 -1.12 -8.79
CA GLY A 60 -2.42 -1.21 -7.65
C GLY A 60 -1.33 -0.15 -7.59
N GLN A 61 -1.38 0.85 -8.45
CA GLN A 61 -0.38 1.93 -8.56
C GLN A 61 -0.75 3.11 -7.67
N ARG A 62 -0.91 2.85 -6.38
CA ARG A 62 -1.17 3.84 -5.33
C ARG A 62 -0.23 3.61 -4.15
N CYS A 63 0.30 4.68 -3.58
CA CYS A 63 1.16 4.62 -2.38
C CYS A 63 0.49 3.93 -1.19
N LEU A 64 -0.84 3.99 -1.09
CA LEU A 64 -1.64 3.34 -0.02
C LEU A 64 -2.25 2.00 -0.45
N ALA A 65 -1.99 1.49 -1.68
CA ALA A 65 -2.50 0.19 -2.09
C ALA A 65 -2.01 -0.92 -1.16
N ILE A 66 -2.93 -1.78 -0.72
CA ILE A 66 -2.56 -2.94 0.11
C ILE A 66 -1.83 -3.96 -0.76
N GLN A 67 -0.61 -4.32 -0.37
CA GLN A 67 0.18 -5.32 -1.05
C GLN A 67 0.14 -6.67 -0.35
N ASN A 68 0.24 -6.67 0.97
CA ASN A 68 0.30 -7.85 1.81
C ASN A 68 -0.99 -7.99 2.62
N ILE A 69 -1.71 -9.08 2.46
CA ILE A 69 -2.94 -9.39 3.17
C ILE A 69 -2.64 -10.57 4.10
N VAL A 70 -2.73 -10.33 5.40
CA VAL A 70 -2.40 -11.30 6.45
C VAL A 70 -3.67 -11.75 7.14
N THR A 71 -4.03 -13.02 7.01
CA THR A 71 -5.13 -13.61 7.79
C THR A 71 -4.63 -14.07 9.15
N VAL A 72 -5.43 -13.85 10.19
CA VAL A 72 -5.19 -14.32 11.56
C VAL A 72 -6.35 -15.19 12.00
N GLY A 73 -6.09 -16.48 12.20
CA GLY A 73 -7.12 -17.45 12.57
C GLY A 73 -6.74 -18.90 12.18
N SER A 74 -7.75 -19.77 12.10
CA SER A 74 -7.56 -21.16 11.73
C SER A 74 -7.18 -21.31 10.25
N ASP A 75 -6.66 -22.50 9.90
CA ASP A 75 -6.40 -22.89 8.49
C ASP A 75 -7.68 -22.82 7.66
N GLU A 76 -8.79 -23.25 8.21
CA GLU A 76 -10.10 -23.19 7.56
C GLU A 76 -10.49 -21.75 7.22
N PHE A 77 -10.29 -20.81 8.15
CA PHE A 77 -10.55 -19.40 7.91
C PHE A 77 -9.63 -18.85 6.80
N HIS A 78 -8.34 -19.19 6.85
CA HIS A 78 -7.37 -18.76 5.83
C HIS A 78 -7.79 -19.26 4.43
N GLU A 79 -8.14 -20.55 4.29
CA GLU A 79 -8.57 -21.12 3.02
C GLU A 79 -9.88 -20.49 2.53
N LYS A 80 -10.84 -20.27 3.43
CA LYS A 80 -12.09 -19.59 3.09
C LYS A 80 -11.86 -18.17 2.58
N PHE A 81 -11.02 -17.40 3.28
CA PHE A 81 -10.64 -16.05 2.86
C PHE A 81 -9.92 -16.06 1.50
N LYS A 82 -8.90 -16.90 1.35
CA LYS A 82 -8.11 -17.05 0.13
C LYS A 82 -9.00 -17.32 -1.08
N ASN A 83 -9.88 -18.32 -0.99
CA ASN A 83 -10.78 -18.67 -2.08
C ASN A 83 -11.75 -17.52 -2.43
N ALA A 84 -12.32 -16.86 -1.43
CA ALA A 84 -13.21 -15.72 -1.63
C ALA A 84 -12.47 -14.52 -2.27
N PHE A 85 -11.26 -14.21 -1.84
CA PHE A 85 -10.46 -13.12 -2.39
C PHE A 85 -10.03 -13.39 -3.84
N ILE A 86 -9.58 -14.62 -4.14
CA ILE A 86 -9.22 -15.03 -5.51
C ILE A 86 -10.42 -14.90 -6.43
N ASN A 87 -11.60 -15.32 -6.00
CA ASN A 87 -12.83 -15.23 -6.81
C ASN A 87 -13.21 -13.74 -7.06
N ALA A 88 -13.10 -12.88 -6.04
CA ALA A 88 -13.35 -11.46 -6.20
C ALA A 88 -12.33 -10.79 -7.14
N ALA A 89 -11.06 -11.17 -7.06
CA ALA A 89 -10.00 -10.67 -7.94
C ALA A 89 -10.21 -11.14 -9.39
N ARG A 90 -10.61 -12.40 -9.60
CA ARG A 90 -10.90 -12.97 -10.92
C ARG A 90 -12.07 -12.27 -11.62
N GLY A 91 -13.04 -11.74 -10.86
CA GLY A 91 -14.19 -11.01 -11.39
C GLY A 91 -13.86 -9.59 -11.86
N ILE A 92 -12.63 -9.09 -11.71
CA ILE A 92 -12.23 -7.75 -12.13
C ILE A 92 -12.14 -7.69 -13.66
N LYS A 93 -12.92 -6.82 -14.27
CA LYS A 93 -12.87 -6.54 -15.70
C LYS A 93 -11.78 -5.53 -16.01
N VAL A 94 -10.80 -5.95 -16.79
CA VAL A 94 -9.66 -5.12 -17.19
C VAL A 94 -9.87 -4.61 -18.62
N GLY A 95 -9.65 -3.30 -18.83
CA GLY A 95 -9.86 -2.70 -20.16
C GLY A 95 -9.56 -1.21 -20.19
N TYR A 96 -10.15 -0.53 -21.17
CA TYR A 96 -9.97 0.91 -21.37
C TYR A 96 -10.64 1.72 -20.25
N GLY A 97 -9.87 2.59 -19.61
CA GLY A 97 -10.30 3.28 -18.38
C GLY A 97 -11.43 4.31 -18.52
N LEU A 98 -11.88 4.62 -19.74
CA LEU A 98 -13.06 5.46 -19.97
C LEU A 98 -14.34 4.62 -20.28
N ASP A 99 -14.22 3.31 -20.33
CA ASP A 99 -15.38 2.40 -20.41
C ASP A 99 -15.91 2.16 -18.98
N GLU A 100 -17.11 2.64 -18.69
CA GLU A 100 -17.76 2.53 -17.38
C GLU A 100 -17.98 1.07 -16.92
N SER A 101 -17.94 0.11 -17.85
CA SER A 101 -18.03 -1.31 -17.52
C SER A 101 -16.71 -1.93 -17.05
N VAL A 102 -15.61 -1.19 -17.07
CA VAL A 102 -14.26 -1.64 -16.72
C VAL A 102 -13.93 -1.28 -15.27
N ASP A 103 -13.44 -2.26 -14.51
CA ASP A 103 -13.02 -2.05 -13.12
C ASP A 103 -11.57 -1.56 -13.00
N MET A 104 -10.69 -1.98 -13.93
CA MET A 104 -9.26 -1.74 -13.83
C MET A 104 -8.65 -1.40 -15.19
N GLY A 105 -7.95 -0.27 -15.27
CA GLY A 105 -7.26 0.21 -16.46
C GLY A 105 -5.86 -0.41 -16.65
N PRO A 106 -5.05 0.15 -17.59
CA PRO A 106 -3.69 -0.31 -17.85
C PRO A 106 -2.70 0.15 -16.78
N MET A 107 -1.50 -0.42 -16.79
CA MET A 107 -0.32 0.12 -16.12
C MET A 107 0.08 1.48 -16.76
N ALA A 108 0.74 2.34 -15.98
CA ALA A 108 1.14 3.67 -16.43
C ALA A 108 2.15 3.65 -17.60
N SER A 109 2.95 2.58 -17.74
CA SER A 109 3.87 2.40 -18.86
C SER A 109 4.32 0.95 -18.99
N LEU A 110 4.92 0.63 -20.15
CA LEU A 110 5.55 -0.69 -20.39
C LEU A 110 6.62 -0.98 -19.33
N ARG A 111 7.47 -0.01 -19.00
CA ARG A 111 8.51 -0.16 -17.98
C ARG A 111 7.94 -0.59 -16.61
N TYR A 112 6.83 -0.01 -16.20
CA TYR A 112 6.19 -0.39 -14.92
C TYR A 112 5.56 -1.77 -15.01
N LYS A 113 4.95 -2.14 -16.14
CA LYS A 113 4.44 -3.50 -16.37
C LYS A 113 5.58 -4.53 -16.28
N GLU A 114 6.69 -4.31 -16.97
CA GLU A 114 7.87 -5.19 -16.94
C GLU A 114 8.46 -5.32 -15.52
N ASN A 115 8.48 -4.23 -14.75
CA ASN A 115 8.93 -4.26 -13.36
C ASN A 115 8.03 -5.15 -12.49
N VAL A 116 6.70 -5.06 -12.66
CA VAL A 116 5.77 -5.92 -11.92
C VAL A 116 5.94 -7.38 -12.30
N LEU A 117 6.13 -7.68 -13.59
CA LEU A 117 6.42 -9.05 -14.05
C LEU A 117 7.69 -9.61 -13.39
N LYS A 118 8.75 -8.81 -13.29
CA LYS A 118 9.99 -9.20 -12.58
C LYS A 118 9.73 -9.51 -11.10
N TRP A 119 8.90 -8.72 -10.42
CA TRP A 119 8.55 -8.98 -9.03
C TRP A 119 7.77 -10.27 -8.84
N ILE A 120 6.89 -10.64 -9.79
CA ILE A 120 6.19 -11.94 -9.76
C ILE A 120 7.20 -13.08 -9.87
N GLU A 121 8.18 -12.98 -10.79
CA GLU A 121 9.24 -13.99 -10.91
C GLU A 121 10.09 -14.10 -9.65
N VAL A 122 10.48 -12.98 -9.05
CA VAL A 122 11.20 -12.97 -7.76
C VAL A 122 10.40 -13.71 -6.68
N GLY A 123 9.09 -13.51 -6.61
CA GLY A 123 8.25 -14.23 -5.65
C GLY A 123 8.23 -15.75 -5.90
N LEU A 124 8.16 -16.16 -7.17
CA LEU A 124 8.23 -17.57 -7.55
C LEU A 124 9.59 -18.21 -7.20
N GLU A 125 10.69 -17.52 -7.48
CA GLU A 125 12.05 -17.95 -7.13
C GLU A 125 12.24 -18.09 -5.62
N GLU A 126 11.56 -17.28 -4.81
CA GLU A 126 11.57 -17.35 -3.35
C GLU A 126 10.63 -18.42 -2.78
N GLY A 127 9.85 -19.11 -3.62
CA GLY A 127 8.97 -20.22 -3.24
C GLY A 127 7.49 -19.87 -3.08
N ALA A 128 7.08 -18.64 -3.34
CA ALA A 128 5.67 -18.28 -3.42
C ALA A 128 5.00 -18.97 -4.62
N LYS A 129 3.69 -19.14 -4.57
CA LYS A 129 2.90 -19.75 -5.65
C LYS A 129 1.89 -18.75 -6.20
N ILE A 130 1.55 -18.88 -7.49
CA ILE A 130 0.49 -18.11 -8.11
C ILE A 130 -0.84 -18.84 -7.99
N ALA A 131 -1.81 -18.23 -7.31
CA ALA A 131 -3.18 -18.76 -7.22
C ALA A 131 -4.13 -18.12 -8.26
N LEU A 132 -3.83 -16.90 -8.70
CA LEU A 132 -4.45 -16.23 -9.85
C LEU A 132 -3.35 -15.54 -10.65
N ASP A 133 -3.25 -15.85 -11.94
CA ASP A 133 -2.21 -15.33 -12.83
C ASP A 133 -2.77 -14.31 -13.83
N GLY A 134 -2.38 -13.06 -13.66
CA GLY A 134 -2.78 -11.96 -14.54
C GLY A 134 -1.78 -11.62 -15.64
N ARG A 135 -0.63 -12.32 -15.75
CA ARG A 135 0.47 -11.97 -16.66
C ARG A 135 0.08 -12.04 -18.13
N ASN A 136 -0.76 -13.01 -18.50
CA ASN A 136 -1.11 -13.30 -19.90
C ASN A 136 -2.41 -12.62 -20.36
N LEU A 137 -2.92 -11.66 -19.57
CA LEU A 137 -4.14 -10.92 -19.96
C LEU A 137 -3.91 -10.16 -21.26
N LYS A 138 -4.86 -10.29 -22.18
CA LYS A 138 -4.95 -9.50 -23.41
C LYS A 138 -6.27 -8.75 -23.46
N VAL A 139 -6.23 -7.51 -23.91
CA VAL A 139 -7.40 -6.68 -24.21
C VAL A 139 -7.43 -6.53 -25.72
N GLU A 140 -8.38 -7.21 -26.37
CA GLU A 140 -8.39 -7.38 -27.84
C GLU A 140 -8.44 -6.05 -28.59
N ASP A 141 -9.26 -5.10 -28.15
CA ASP A 141 -9.38 -3.79 -28.77
C ASP A 141 -8.14 -2.90 -28.57
N TYR A 142 -7.25 -3.26 -27.64
CA TYR A 142 -6.06 -2.47 -27.28
C TYR A 142 -4.82 -3.36 -27.14
N PRO A 143 -4.39 -4.04 -28.23
CA PRO A 143 -3.32 -5.06 -28.16
C PRO A 143 -1.95 -4.50 -27.76
N TYR A 144 -1.73 -3.20 -27.91
CA TYR A 144 -0.49 -2.50 -27.49
C TYR A 144 -0.61 -1.83 -26.12
N GLY A 145 -1.73 -1.97 -25.44
CA GLY A 145 -1.94 -1.43 -24.12
C GLY A 145 -1.10 -2.15 -23.05
N PHE A 146 -0.68 -1.42 -22.03
CA PHE A 146 0.14 -1.96 -20.95
C PHE A 146 -0.71 -2.67 -19.89
N TYR A 147 -1.65 -3.51 -20.33
CA TYR A 147 -2.55 -4.22 -19.43
C TYR A 147 -1.85 -5.36 -18.70
N LEU A 148 -2.22 -5.53 -17.44
CA LEU A 148 -1.82 -6.61 -16.57
C LEU A 148 -3.03 -6.99 -15.71
N GLY A 149 -3.38 -8.26 -15.68
CA GLY A 149 -4.51 -8.74 -14.90
C GLY A 149 -4.21 -8.83 -13.39
N PRO A 150 -5.25 -8.95 -12.58
CA PRO A 150 -5.08 -9.23 -11.16
C PRO A 150 -4.26 -10.50 -10.93
N THR A 151 -3.25 -10.40 -10.09
CA THR A 151 -2.41 -11.54 -9.69
C THR A 151 -2.52 -11.73 -8.18
N VAL A 152 -2.65 -12.99 -7.74
CA VAL A 152 -2.67 -13.34 -6.32
C VAL A 152 -1.56 -14.36 -6.07
N MET A 153 -0.60 -13.98 -5.22
CA MET A 153 0.47 -14.83 -4.73
C MET A 153 0.07 -15.42 -3.38
N VAL A 154 0.32 -16.70 -3.20
CA VAL A 154 0.06 -17.45 -1.96
C VAL A 154 1.34 -18.11 -1.47
N ASP A 155 1.32 -18.67 -0.27
CA ASP A 155 2.50 -19.22 0.40
C ASP A 155 3.63 -18.19 0.56
N VAL A 156 3.25 -16.91 0.65
CA VAL A 156 4.20 -15.81 0.86
C VAL A 156 4.55 -15.70 2.34
N THR A 157 5.83 -15.59 2.63
CA THR A 157 6.33 -15.33 3.97
C THR A 157 6.80 -13.87 4.12
N PRO A 158 6.83 -13.32 5.36
CA PRO A 158 7.25 -11.95 5.59
C PRO A 158 8.71 -11.68 5.20
N ASP A 159 9.52 -12.74 5.08
CA ASP A 159 10.94 -12.63 4.74
C ASP A 159 11.21 -12.52 3.25
N MET A 160 10.30 -12.92 2.41
CA MET A 160 10.40 -12.82 0.96
C MET A 160 10.48 -11.35 0.49
N LYS A 161 11.29 -11.08 -0.54
CA LYS A 161 11.45 -9.74 -1.12
C LYS A 161 10.12 -9.21 -1.64
N ILE A 162 9.29 -10.10 -2.22
CA ILE A 162 7.97 -9.74 -2.74
C ILE A 162 7.03 -9.22 -1.63
N ALA A 163 7.26 -9.56 -0.35
CA ALA A 163 6.53 -9.02 0.79
C ALA A 163 7.20 -7.74 1.34
N LYS A 164 8.52 -7.61 1.24
CA LYS A 164 9.30 -6.51 1.83
C LYS A 164 9.39 -5.28 0.94
N GLU A 165 9.47 -5.47 -0.38
CA GLU A 165 9.66 -4.38 -1.35
C GLU A 165 8.33 -3.92 -1.96
N GLU A 166 8.31 -2.71 -2.50
CA GLU A 166 7.15 -2.16 -3.19
C GLU A 166 7.04 -2.72 -4.62
N ILE A 167 5.95 -3.41 -4.93
CA ILE A 167 5.68 -3.93 -6.28
C ILE A 167 5.10 -2.85 -7.19
N PHE A 168 4.20 -2.03 -6.66
CA PHE A 168 3.48 -0.94 -7.33
C PHE A 168 2.69 -1.42 -8.57
N GLY A 169 1.92 -2.49 -8.40
CA GLY A 169 1.14 -3.12 -9.46
C GLY A 169 0.03 -4.03 -8.92
N PRO A 170 -0.76 -4.69 -9.80
CA PRO A 170 -1.94 -5.47 -9.43
C PRO A 170 -1.58 -6.87 -8.90
N VAL A 171 -0.67 -6.95 -7.94
CA VAL A 171 -0.21 -8.21 -7.30
C VAL A 171 -0.53 -8.15 -5.82
N ALA A 172 -1.34 -9.06 -5.32
CA ALA A 172 -1.65 -9.25 -3.91
C ALA A 172 -0.88 -10.45 -3.35
N ASN A 173 -0.25 -10.27 -2.20
CA ASN A 173 0.39 -11.35 -1.45
C ASN A 173 -0.53 -11.78 -0.32
N LEU A 174 -0.81 -13.07 -0.21
CA LEU A 174 -1.56 -13.66 0.90
C LEU A 174 -0.62 -14.37 1.86
N LEU A 175 -0.65 -13.94 3.12
CA LEU A 175 0.13 -14.47 4.22
C LEU A 175 -0.81 -14.98 5.31
N LYS A 176 -0.32 -15.87 6.15
CA LYS A 176 -1.03 -16.36 7.34
C LYS A 176 -0.17 -16.12 8.57
N ALA A 177 -0.77 -15.52 9.60
CA ALA A 177 -0.15 -15.36 10.91
C ALA A 177 -0.93 -16.15 11.98
N GLU A 178 -0.24 -16.59 13.00
CA GLU A 178 -0.81 -17.32 14.14
C GLU A 178 -1.55 -16.39 15.10
N SER A 179 -1.12 -15.12 15.17
CA SER A 179 -1.67 -14.14 16.09
C SER A 179 -1.62 -12.72 15.54
N LEU A 180 -2.40 -11.81 16.14
CA LEU A 180 -2.30 -10.38 15.88
C LEU A 180 -0.90 -9.84 16.22
N ASP A 181 -0.28 -10.36 17.29
CA ASP A 181 1.05 -9.97 17.72
C ASP A 181 2.09 -10.21 16.64
N GLN A 182 2.11 -11.43 16.09
CA GLN A 182 3.00 -11.81 15.00
C GLN A 182 2.77 -10.94 13.74
N ALA A 183 1.51 -10.70 13.37
CA ALA A 183 1.21 -9.86 12.22
C ALA A 183 1.66 -8.40 12.41
N ILE A 184 1.54 -7.84 13.63
CA ILE A 184 2.04 -6.51 13.97
C ILE A 184 3.59 -6.49 13.94
N GLU A 185 4.25 -7.54 14.39
CA GLU A 185 5.72 -7.65 14.34
C GLU A 185 6.21 -7.61 12.90
N TRP A 186 5.56 -8.29 11.97
CA TRP A 186 5.92 -8.25 10.54
C TRP A 186 5.79 -6.86 9.94
N ILE A 187 4.71 -6.14 10.28
CA ILE A 187 4.52 -4.75 9.84
C ILE A 187 5.62 -3.86 10.40
N ASN A 188 5.87 -3.94 11.71
CA ASN A 188 6.83 -3.09 12.39
C ASN A 188 8.29 -3.42 12.04
N GLY A 189 8.57 -4.62 11.58
CA GLY A 189 9.88 -5.07 11.11
C GLY A 189 10.19 -4.69 9.66
N ASN A 190 9.20 -4.22 8.88
CA ASN A 190 9.44 -3.73 7.53
C ASN A 190 10.17 -2.38 7.56
N LYS A 191 10.91 -2.04 6.52
CA LYS A 191 11.57 -0.74 6.34
C LYS A 191 10.62 0.37 5.88
N TYR A 192 9.44 0.01 5.36
CA TYR A 192 8.42 0.93 4.87
C TYR A 192 7.23 0.96 5.83
N HIS A 193 6.89 2.16 6.32
CA HIS A 193 5.83 2.37 7.30
C HIS A 193 4.85 3.45 6.82
N HIS A 194 4.25 3.23 5.64
CA HIS A 194 3.32 4.21 5.09
C HIS A 194 1.90 3.99 5.61
N SER A 195 1.34 2.80 5.40
CA SER A 195 -0.02 2.46 5.83
C SER A 195 -0.14 1.02 6.27
N ALA A 196 -1.06 0.79 7.21
CA ALA A 196 -1.55 -0.54 7.53
C ALA A 196 -3.02 -0.51 7.93
N ALA A 197 -3.74 -1.60 7.69
CA ALA A 197 -5.15 -1.74 8.03
C ALA A 197 -5.43 -2.99 8.85
N ILE A 198 -6.50 -2.98 9.63
CA ILE A 198 -7.07 -4.16 10.28
C ILE A 198 -8.54 -4.29 9.97
N PHE A 199 -9.00 -5.49 9.70
CA PHE A 199 -10.41 -5.85 9.55
C PHE A 199 -10.83 -6.76 10.69
N THR A 200 -11.75 -6.28 11.50
CA THR A 200 -12.24 -6.96 12.72
C THR A 200 -13.56 -6.37 13.19
N SER A 201 -14.40 -7.14 13.85
CA SER A 201 -15.57 -6.66 14.59
C SER A 201 -15.25 -6.32 16.06
N SER A 202 -14.04 -6.63 16.52
CA SER A 202 -13.60 -6.43 17.90
C SER A 202 -13.00 -5.03 18.13
N GLY A 203 -13.65 -4.22 18.93
CA GLY A 203 -13.08 -2.95 19.39
C GLY A 203 -11.78 -3.10 20.19
N ARG A 204 -11.54 -4.27 20.80
CA ARG A 204 -10.27 -4.59 21.47
C ARG A 204 -9.15 -4.72 20.43
N TRP A 205 -9.30 -5.58 19.43
CA TRP A 205 -8.27 -5.77 18.40
C TRP A 205 -7.98 -4.49 17.63
N ALA A 206 -9.01 -3.70 17.32
CA ALA A 206 -8.86 -2.40 16.68
C ALA A 206 -8.00 -1.43 17.52
N ARG A 207 -8.20 -1.37 18.85
CA ARG A 207 -7.38 -0.53 19.75
C ARG A 207 -5.95 -1.05 19.87
N GLU A 208 -5.76 -2.36 20.08
CA GLU A 208 -4.44 -2.99 20.15
C GLU A 208 -3.63 -2.68 18.88
N PHE A 209 -4.20 -2.92 17.72
CA PHE A 209 -3.57 -2.64 16.44
C PHE A 209 -3.18 -1.17 16.29
N LYS A 210 -4.15 -0.26 16.47
CA LYS A 210 -3.95 1.19 16.33
C LYS A 210 -2.82 1.72 17.23
N THR A 211 -2.68 1.17 18.41
CA THR A 211 -1.69 1.65 19.39
C THR A 211 -0.29 1.10 19.11
N ARG A 212 -0.20 -0.12 18.58
CA ARG A 212 1.06 -0.86 18.49
C ARG A 212 1.72 -0.81 17.11
N VAL A 213 0.92 -0.60 16.04
CA VAL A 213 1.45 -0.54 14.67
C VAL A 213 2.21 0.76 14.42
N LYS A 214 3.39 0.66 13.82
CA LYS A 214 4.31 1.81 13.61
C LYS A 214 4.22 2.33 12.17
N VAL A 215 3.05 2.75 11.73
CA VAL A 215 2.84 3.33 10.39
C VAL A 215 2.30 4.75 10.47
N GLY A 216 2.36 5.49 9.36
CA GLY A 216 1.84 6.84 9.27
C GLY A 216 0.32 6.92 9.15
N ASN A 217 -0.31 5.97 8.45
CA ASN A 217 -1.75 5.93 8.21
C ASN A 217 -2.32 4.59 8.67
N VAL A 218 -3.34 4.62 9.53
CA VAL A 218 -3.96 3.42 10.10
C VAL A 218 -5.41 3.32 9.66
N GLY A 219 -5.79 2.19 9.05
CA GLY A 219 -7.16 1.86 8.68
C GLY A 219 -7.80 0.85 9.65
N ILE A 220 -9.06 1.07 10.02
CA ILE A 220 -9.87 0.09 10.74
C ILE A 220 -11.11 -0.18 9.89
N ASN A 221 -11.24 -1.40 9.38
CA ASN A 221 -12.28 -1.81 8.45
C ASN A 221 -12.31 -0.96 7.16
N ILE A 222 -11.15 -0.47 6.76
CA ILE A 222 -10.92 0.34 5.56
C ILE A 222 -9.60 -0.10 4.92
N GLY A 223 -9.62 -0.47 3.64
CA GLY A 223 -8.42 -0.97 2.96
C GLY A 223 -7.42 0.15 2.62
N ILE A 224 -7.92 1.32 2.20
CA ILE A 224 -7.09 2.49 1.93
C ILE A 224 -7.35 3.55 2.98
N ALA A 225 -6.41 3.72 3.90
CA ALA A 225 -6.47 4.74 4.94
C ALA A 225 -6.06 6.13 4.41
N ALA A 226 -6.69 6.57 3.31
CA ALA A 226 -6.43 7.88 2.72
C ALA A 226 -7.21 8.96 3.48
N PRO A 227 -6.53 9.91 4.13
CA PRO A 227 -7.21 11.03 4.78
C PRO A 227 -7.74 12.03 3.75
N MET A 228 -8.80 12.74 4.13
CA MET A 228 -9.29 13.86 3.34
C MET A 228 -8.25 15.00 3.29
N GLY A 229 -8.33 15.86 2.26
CA GLY A 229 -7.32 16.90 1.98
C GLY A 229 -7.05 17.92 3.11
N TRP A 230 -7.94 18.06 4.07
CA TRP A 230 -7.75 18.91 5.26
C TRP A 230 -7.31 18.17 6.53
N PHE A 231 -6.95 16.89 6.40
CA PHE A 231 -6.28 16.14 7.46
C PHE A 231 -4.82 15.92 7.12
N PRO A 232 -3.94 15.75 8.12
CA PRO A 232 -2.55 15.37 7.87
C PRO A 232 -2.45 14.04 7.15
N PHE A 233 -1.45 13.91 6.28
CA PHE A 233 -1.13 12.66 5.61
C PHE A 233 0.20 12.15 6.17
N GLY A 234 0.20 10.94 6.72
CA GLY A 234 1.36 10.40 7.43
C GLY A 234 2.24 9.49 6.58
N GLY A 235 3.45 9.30 7.06
CA GLY A 235 4.44 8.33 6.58
C GLY A 235 5.60 8.28 7.55
N ARG A 236 6.26 7.13 7.69
CA ARG A 236 7.39 6.94 8.61
C ARG A 236 8.50 6.14 7.95
N SER A 237 9.69 6.17 8.56
CA SER A 237 10.87 5.45 8.09
C SER A 237 11.16 5.79 6.62
N LEU A 238 11.42 4.80 5.76
CA LEU A 238 11.70 5.05 4.35
C LEU A 238 10.47 5.46 3.51
N SER A 239 9.26 5.44 4.10
CA SER A 239 8.06 5.94 3.43
C SER A 239 7.76 7.40 3.69
N GLY A 240 8.40 8.03 4.70
CA GLY A 240 8.26 9.44 5.01
C GLY A 240 9.56 10.03 5.54
N LEU A 241 10.15 10.93 4.80
CA LEU A 241 11.45 11.55 5.07
C LEU A 241 11.32 13.06 5.28
N GLY A 242 12.11 13.58 6.21
CA GLY A 242 12.04 15.00 6.58
C GLY A 242 10.72 15.32 7.28
N ASP A 243 10.13 16.44 6.95
CA ASP A 243 8.87 16.93 7.51
C ASP A 243 7.68 16.43 6.66
N PHE A 244 7.50 15.10 6.61
CA PHE A 244 6.49 14.47 5.75
C PHE A 244 5.09 14.52 6.37
N HIS A 245 4.49 15.72 6.33
CA HIS A 245 3.10 15.97 6.68
C HIS A 245 2.42 16.80 5.59
N PRO A 246 2.20 16.24 4.37
CA PRO A 246 1.52 16.96 3.30
C PRO A 246 0.04 17.21 3.63
N GLN A 247 -0.66 17.87 2.73
CA GLN A 247 -2.05 18.33 2.84
C GLN A 247 -2.17 19.57 3.72
N ILE A 248 -2.94 19.56 4.80
CA ILE A 248 -3.21 20.76 5.60
C ILE A 248 -1.94 21.40 6.14
N ASP A 249 -0.90 20.63 6.44
CA ASP A 249 0.35 21.14 6.99
C ASP A 249 1.30 21.71 5.92
N THR A 250 0.97 21.54 4.64
CA THR A 250 1.80 21.97 3.50
C THR A 250 2.05 23.47 3.51
N TRP A 251 1.08 24.29 3.92
CA TRP A 251 1.25 25.71 4.00
C TRP A 251 2.32 26.11 5.04
N GLN A 252 2.43 25.40 6.16
CA GLN A 252 3.48 25.63 7.16
C GLN A 252 4.86 25.26 6.60
N PHE A 253 4.94 24.22 5.77
CA PHE A 253 6.18 23.81 5.14
C PHE A 253 6.73 24.87 4.15
N PHE A 254 5.85 25.49 3.37
CA PHE A 254 6.25 26.48 2.35
C PHE A 254 6.26 27.93 2.80
N THR A 255 5.96 28.20 4.08
CA THR A 255 5.98 29.57 4.65
C THR A 255 6.96 29.69 5.80
N ASP A 256 7.39 30.92 6.09
CA ASP A 256 8.22 31.23 7.24
C ASP A 256 7.41 31.90 8.35
N LYS A 257 7.66 31.51 9.59
CA LYS A 257 7.05 32.12 10.77
C LYS A 257 7.78 33.45 11.07
N LYS A 258 7.05 34.56 11.08
CA LYS A 258 7.56 35.88 11.54
C LYS A 258 6.89 36.22 12.88
N ILE A 259 7.69 36.49 13.88
CA ILE A 259 7.23 36.97 15.19
C ILE A 259 7.42 38.47 15.24
N THR A 260 6.35 39.22 15.54
CA THR A 260 6.39 40.67 15.72
C THR A 260 5.89 41.02 17.12
N ILE A 261 6.69 41.74 17.89
CA ILE A 261 6.32 42.25 19.21
C ILE A 261 6.18 43.76 19.05
N VAL A 262 5.03 44.29 19.42
CA VAL A 262 4.70 45.71 19.25
C VAL A 262 4.21 46.29 20.56
N ARG A 263 4.67 47.50 20.88
CA ARG A 263 4.14 48.31 21.97
C ARG A 263 3.82 49.72 21.42
N TRP A 264 2.61 50.16 21.63
CA TRP A 264 2.18 51.52 21.35
C TRP A 264 2.15 52.29 22.67
N TRP A 265 2.75 53.49 22.69
CA TRP A 265 2.80 54.40 23.86
C TRP A 265 1.68 55.42 23.77
#